data_21e898f75f9e83cf4ccd46873d63a3e7
#
_entry.id   21e898f75f9e83cf4ccd46873d63a3e7
#
_cell.length_a   1.000
_cell.length_b   1.000
_cell.length_c   1.000
_cell.angle_alpha   90.00
_cell.angle_beta   90.00
_cell.angle_gamma   90.00
#
_symmetry.space_group_name_H-M   'P 1'
#
loop_
_entity.id
_entity.type
_entity.pdbx_description
1 polymer ?
#
loop_
_entity_poly.entity_id
_entity_poly.type
_entity_poly.pdbx_seq_one_letter_code
_entity_poly.pdbx_strand_id
1 'polypeptide(L)'
;MADKHAFLPPSDADNWLICAGKPALEEQEPESTSEAAAEGSRKHELAARVLFNPRLIKPDELEDEPEVLAYIGAVNERMQAYREAGVKHLHLAVEQKLDISGITGERGAQGTADCIIVAEFSDYVDMDVIDAKFGFVPVDPNTAQIKLYGLAAVLKYQLLHDFRRINLGIFQPKVSDTLSFIEVSSDELYVFGAKVTEAAALSLSLRGDVTALSHLVPGEKQCRFCKVKHRCPALAQSVAAEV
;
A
#
# COMPACT_ATOMS: atom_id res chain seq x y z
N MET A 1 -21.61 5.16 -8.08
CA MET A 1 -21.58 4.95 -6.62
C MET A 1 -20.14 5.16 -6.24
N ALA A 2 -19.85 6.06 -5.29
CA ALA A 2 -18.47 6.22 -4.81
C ALA A 2 -18.00 4.87 -4.24
N ASP A 3 -16.84 4.38 -4.67
CA ASP A 3 -16.22 3.18 -4.12
C ASP A 3 -15.99 3.45 -2.62
N LYS A 4 -16.78 2.78 -1.78
CA LYS A 4 -16.61 2.91 -0.33
C LYS A 4 -15.27 2.25 0.02
N HIS A 5 -14.39 3.00 0.67
CA HIS A 5 -13.13 2.45 1.15
C HIS A 5 -13.36 1.19 2.00
N ALA A 6 -12.48 0.20 1.89
CA ALA A 6 -12.50 -0.96 2.76
C ALA A 6 -12.44 -0.52 4.23
N PHE A 7 -13.09 -1.25 5.12
CA PHE A 7 -12.99 -1.02 6.57
C PHE A 7 -11.56 -1.24 7.08
N LEU A 8 -10.84 -2.20 6.45
CA LEU A 8 -9.43 -2.49 6.70
C LEU A 8 -8.57 -2.14 5.47
N PRO A 9 -8.36 -0.82 5.18
CA PRO A 9 -7.63 -0.43 3.98
C PRO A 9 -6.14 -0.79 4.12
N PRO A 10 -5.50 -1.29 3.04
CA PRO A 10 -4.06 -1.58 3.04
C PRO A 10 -3.20 -0.39 3.42
N SER A 11 -3.58 0.82 3.02
CA SER A 11 -2.85 2.06 3.33
C SER A 11 -2.77 2.39 4.82
N ASP A 12 -3.64 1.79 5.64
CA ASP A 12 -3.65 1.96 7.10
C ASP A 12 -3.26 0.66 7.84
N ALA A 13 -2.75 -0.35 7.12
CA ALA A 13 -2.46 -1.67 7.69
C ALA A 13 -1.45 -1.63 8.84
N ASP A 14 -0.41 -0.81 8.72
CA ASP A 14 0.59 -0.63 9.78
C ASP A 14 -0.03 -0.15 11.11
N ASN A 15 -1.20 0.48 11.04
CA ASN A 15 -1.89 1.01 12.20
C ASN A 15 -2.94 0.04 12.76
N TRP A 16 -3.83 -0.51 11.92
CA TRP A 16 -4.88 -1.40 12.43
C TRP A 16 -4.35 -2.79 12.81
N LEU A 17 -3.22 -3.24 12.30
CA LEU A 17 -2.52 -4.44 12.79
C LEU A 17 -2.05 -4.29 14.24
N ILE A 18 -1.81 -3.08 14.71
CA ILE A 18 -1.38 -2.80 16.09
C ILE A 18 -2.59 -2.42 16.95
N CYS A 19 -3.47 -1.56 16.43
CA CYS A 19 -4.60 -0.98 17.15
C CYS A 19 -5.91 -1.48 16.53
N ALA A 20 -6.32 -2.70 16.88
CA ALA A 20 -7.47 -3.38 16.27
C ALA A 20 -8.80 -2.62 16.45
N GLY A 21 -8.95 -1.82 17.51
CA GLY A 21 -10.12 -0.98 17.73
C GLY A 21 -10.17 0.30 16.89
N LYS A 22 -9.05 0.70 16.26
CA LYS A 22 -8.97 1.95 15.48
C LYS A 22 -9.99 2.00 14.34
N PRO A 23 -10.11 0.99 13.44
CA PRO A 23 -11.06 1.05 12.33
C PRO A 23 -12.51 1.24 12.78
N ALA A 24 -12.93 0.56 13.86
CA ALA A 24 -14.28 0.66 14.39
C ALA A 24 -14.61 2.07 14.93
N LEU A 25 -13.62 2.76 15.50
CA LEU A 25 -13.80 4.15 15.95
C LEU A 25 -13.77 5.14 14.78
N GLU A 26 -12.89 4.94 13.82
CA GLU A 26 -12.78 5.83 12.66
C GLU A 26 -13.94 5.72 11.67
N GLU A 27 -14.62 4.56 11.60
CA GLU A 27 -15.82 4.38 10.75
C GLU A 27 -16.95 5.35 11.13
N GLN A 28 -16.96 5.86 12.36
CA GLN A 28 -17.96 6.83 12.85
C GLN A 28 -17.61 8.29 12.48
N GLU A 29 -16.39 8.53 12.01
CA GLU A 29 -15.94 9.87 11.63
C GLU A 29 -16.33 10.18 10.18
N PRO A 30 -16.64 11.45 9.89
CA PRO A 30 -16.89 11.86 8.52
C PRO A 30 -15.62 11.66 7.66
N GLU A 31 -15.82 11.27 6.42
CA GLU A 31 -14.72 11.23 5.47
C GLU A 31 -14.16 12.66 5.28
N SER A 32 -12.88 12.81 5.49
CA SER A 32 -12.17 14.06 5.26
C SER A 32 -10.90 13.76 4.47
N THR A 33 -10.70 14.51 3.38
CA THR A 33 -9.49 14.43 2.57
C THR A 33 -8.70 15.71 2.79
N SER A 34 -7.44 15.59 3.21
CA SER A 34 -6.55 16.75 3.27
C SER A 34 -6.10 17.16 1.87
N GLU A 35 -5.70 18.43 1.70
CA GLU A 35 -5.10 18.88 0.44
C GLU A 35 -3.92 18.01 0.00
N ALA A 36 -3.07 17.62 0.95
CA ALA A 36 -1.92 16.75 0.67
C ALA A 36 -2.36 15.36 0.17
N ALA A 37 -3.45 14.80 0.71
CA ALA A 37 -3.98 13.51 0.24
C ALA A 37 -4.63 13.64 -1.15
N ALA A 38 -5.36 14.74 -1.40
CA ALA A 38 -5.95 15.02 -2.71
C ALA A 38 -4.86 15.21 -3.77
N GLU A 39 -3.80 15.96 -3.45
CA GLU A 39 -2.64 16.16 -4.32
C GLU A 39 -1.90 14.83 -4.59
N GLY A 40 -1.71 13.99 -3.57
CA GLY A 40 -1.15 12.65 -3.74
C GLY A 40 -1.97 11.81 -4.72
N SER A 41 -3.29 11.76 -4.55
CA SER A 41 -4.19 11.02 -5.45
C SER A 41 -4.12 11.53 -6.89
N ARG A 42 -4.07 12.84 -7.08
CA ARG A 42 -3.92 13.46 -8.42
C ARG A 42 -2.60 13.03 -9.09
N LYS A 43 -1.50 12.98 -8.34
CA LYS A 43 -0.19 12.55 -8.85
C LYS A 43 -0.18 11.05 -9.21
N HIS A 44 -0.80 10.19 -8.41
CA HIS A 44 -0.98 8.78 -8.73
C HIS A 44 -1.77 8.61 -10.04
N GLU A 45 -2.90 9.30 -10.18
CA GLU A 45 -3.71 9.23 -11.39
C GLU A 45 -2.92 9.69 -12.63
N LEU A 46 -2.18 10.80 -12.52
CA LEU A 46 -1.36 11.32 -13.63
C LEU A 46 -0.26 10.33 -14.01
N ALA A 47 0.49 9.79 -13.02
CA ALA A 47 1.53 8.80 -13.24
C ALA A 47 0.97 7.54 -13.91
N ALA A 48 -0.17 7.05 -13.44
CA ALA A 48 -0.84 5.88 -14.01
C ALA A 48 -1.23 6.11 -15.47
N ARG A 49 -1.80 7.27 -15.81
CA ARG A 49 -2.15 7.62 -17.20
C ARG A 49 -0.94 7.62 -18.11
N VAL A 50 0.20 8.16 -17.64
CA VAL A 50 1.46 8.19 -18.43
C VAL A 50 2.02 6.79 -18.63
N LEU A 51 2.10 5.99 -17.56
CA LEU A 51 2.62 4.61 -17.63
C LEU A 51 1.74 3.71 -18.48
N PHE A 52 0.42 3.92 -18.45
CA PHE A 52 -0.51 3.15 -19.26
C PHE A 52 -0.45 3.52 -20.75
N ASN A 53 -0.47 4.82 -21.06
CA ASN A 53 -0.40 5.30 -22.44
C ASN A 53 0.13 6.75 -22.52
N PRO A 54 1.44 6.96 -22.67
CA PRO A 54 2.05 8.28 -22.69
C PRO A 54 1.55 9.17 -23.83
N ARG A 55 0.96 8.59 -24.90
CA ARG A 55 0.44 9.35 -26.04
C ARG A 55 -0.85 10.12 -25.72
N LEU A 56 -1.53 9.77 -24.63
CA LEU A 56 -2.78 10.45 -24.19
C LEU A 56 -2.52 11.66 -23.30
N ILE A 57 -1.27 11.94 -22.95
CA ILE A 57 -0.88 13.01 -22.04
C ILE A 57 -0.38 14.20 -22.84
N LYS A 58 -0.88 15.38 -22.51
CA LYS A 58 -0.36 16.61 -23.08
C LYS A 58 0.92 17.04 -22.36
N PRO A 59 1.91 17.62 -23.05
CA PRO A 59 3.18 18.04 -22.43
C PRO A 59 2.99 19.00 -21.25
N ASP A 60 2.02 19.90 -21.33
CA ASP A 60 1.69 20.86 -20.28
C ASP A 60 1.17 20.21 -18.98
N GLU A 61 0.57 19.01 -19.06
CA GLU A 61 0.14 18.26 -17.87
C GLU A 61 1.31 17.77 -17.00
N LEU A 62 2.53 17.70 -17.54
CA LEU A 62 3.72 17.21 -16.87
C LEU A 62 4.75 18.30 -16.56
N GLU A 63 4.58 19.51 -17.09
CA GLU A 63 5.57 20.58 -17.02
C GLU A 63 5.94 20.94 -15.56
N ASP A 64 4.95 20.95 -14.67
CA ASP A 64 5.13 21.28 -13.25
C ASP A 64 5.05 20.05 -12.32
N GLU A 65 5.33 18.84 -12.84
CA GLU A 65 5.17 17.58 -12.08
C GLU A 65 6.49 16.78 -11.99
N PRO A 66 7.55 17.36 -11.42
CA PRO A 66 8.85 16.69 -11.37
C PRO A 66 8.83 15.37 -10.59
N GLU A 67 8.00 15.26 -9.53
CA GLU A 67 7.91 14.03 -8.74
C GLU A 67 7.22 12.90 -9.54
N VAL A 68 6.22 13.24 -10.36
CA VAL A 68 5.55 12.27 -11.25
C VAL A 68 6.52 11.79 -12.31
N LEU A 69 7.28 12.72 -12.94
CA LEU A 69 8.30 12.38 -13.93
C LEU A 69 9.40 11.50 -13.34
N ALA A 70 9.85 11.80 -12.12
CA ALA A 70 10.85 11.00 -11.42
C ALA A 70 10.35 9.56 -11.16
N TYR A 71 9.09 9.41 -10.71
CA TYR A 71 8.50 8.07 -10.52
C TYR A 71 8.41 7.27 -11.83
N ILE A 72 7.92 7.91 -12.90
CA ILE A 72 7.84 7.27 -14.22
C ILE A 72 9.24 6.87 -14.71
N GLY A 73 10.23 7.72 -14.51
CA GLY A 73 11.64 7.45 -14.80
C GLY A 73 12.13 6.20 -14.09
N ALA A 74 11.91 6.14 -12.76
CA ALA A 74 12.33 5.00 -11.94
C ALA A 74 11.67 3.67 -12.37
N VAL A 75 10.38 3.68 -12.71
CA VAL A 75 9.70 2.48 -13.24
C VAL A 75 10.28 2.07 -14.59
N ASN A 76 10.54 3.03 -15.49
CA ASN A 76 11.11 2.74 -16.81
C ASN A 76 12.56 2.22 -16.70
N GLU A 77 13.38 2.78 -15.82
CA GLU A 77 14.73 2.29 -15.54
C GLU A 77 14.70 0.86 -15.00
N ARG A 78 13.76 0.55 -14.10
CA ARG A 78 13.58 -0.79 -13.59
C ARG A 78 13.19 -1.79 -14.68
N MET A 79 12.26 -1.41 -15.56
CA MET A 79 11.87 -2.22 -16.72
C MET A 79 13.05 -2.39 -17.70
N GLN A 80 13.85 -1.35 -17.91
CA GLN A 80 15.02 -1.41 -18.77
C GLN A 80 16.09 -2.36 -18.22
N ALA A 81 16.32 -2.34 -16.90
CA ALA A 81 17.24 -3.28 -16.25
C ALA A 81 16.81 -4.75 -16.47
N TYR A 82 15.52 -5.05 -16.44
CA TYR A 82 15.02 -6.38 -16.78
C TYR A 82 15.27 -6.75 -18.26
N ARG A 83 15.09 -5.81 -19.20
CA ARG A 83 15.40 -6.05 -20.62
C ARG A 83 16.87 -6.33 -20.85
N GLU A 84 17.75 -5.57 -20.21
CA GLU A 84 19.20 -5.76 -20.26
C GLU A 84 19.65 -7.09 -19.64
N ALA A 85 18.92 -7.56 -18.61
CA ALA A 85 19.14 -8.88 -18.01
C ALA A 85 18.61 -10.05 -18.86
N GLY A 86 18.01 -9.78 -20.02
CA GLY A 86 17.56 -10.81 -20.95
C GLY A 86 16.18 -11.40 -20.64
N VAL A 87 15.27 -10.60 -20.05
CA VAL A 87 13.87 -11.00 -19.83
C VAL A 87 13.22 -11.40 -21.15
N LYS A 88 12.42 -12.47 -21.14
CA LYS A 88 11.65 -12.92 -22.31
C LYS A 88 10.31 -12.21 -22.44
N HIS A 89 9.58 -12.14 -21.33
CA HIS A 89 8.32 -11.45 -21.25
C HIS A 89 8.31 -10.51 -20.05
N LEU A 90 7.90 -9.27 -20.31
CA LEU A 90 7.83 -8.23 -19.30
C LEU A 90 6.42 -7.66 -19.31
N HIS A 91 5.72 -7.83 -18.18
CA HIS A 91 4.37 -7.33 -17.98
C HIS A 91 4.39 -6.20 -16.95
N LEU A 92 3.78 -5.07 -17.31
CA LEU A 92 3.55 -3.94 -16.42
C LEU A 92 2.04 -3.82 -16.15
N ALA A 93 1.64 -3.89 -14.90
CA ALA A 93 0.30 -3.54 -14.46
C ALA A 93 0.36 -2.26 -13.62
N VAL A 94 -0.49 -1.29 -13.95
CA VAL A 94 -0.56 0.03 -13.31
C VAL A 94 -1.93 0.17 -12.67
N GLU A 95 -2.00 0.77 -11.46
CA GLU A 95 -3.24 0.91 -10.69
C GLU A 95 -4.00 -0.43 -10.59
N GLN A 96 -3.22 -1.48 -10.31
CA GLN A 96 -3.77 -2.84 -10.31
C GLN A 96 -4.64 -3.06 -9.09
N LYS A 97 -5.93 -3.24 -9.31
CA LYS A 97 -6.85 -3.69 -8.25
C LYS A 97 -6.52 -5.13 -7.86
N LEU A 98 -6.33 -5.32 -6.57
CA LEU A 98 -5.99 -6.57 -5.92
C LEU A 98 -7.07 -6.93 -4.91
N ASP A 99 -7.60 -8.14 -5.01
CA ASP A 99 -8.54 -8.69 -4.02
C ASP A 99 -7.78 -9.06 -2.75
N ILE A 100 -8.15 -8.45 -1.64
CA ILE A 100 -7.61 -8.75 -0.31
C ILE A 100 -8.65 -9.41 0.60
N SER A 101 -9.85 -9.69 0.10
CA SER A 101 -10.95 -10.25 0.89
C SER A 101 -10.60 -11.62 1.48
N GLY A 102 -9.84 -12.44 0.74
CA GLY A 102 -9.36 -13.74 1.21
C GLY A 102 -8.28 -13.63 2.30
N ILE A 103 -7.61 -12.49 2.42
CA ILE A 103 -6.57 -12.24 3.43
C ILE A 103 -7.20 -11.62 4.69
N THR A 104 -8.04 -10.62 4.51
CA THR A 104 -8.63 -9.83 5.62
C THR A 104 -9.92 -10.42 6.17
N GLY A 105 -10.61 -11.27 5.40
CA GLY A 105 -11.97 -11.73 5.71
C GLY A 105 -13.05 -10.66 5.46
N GLU A 106 -12.69 -9.44 5.09
CA GLU A 106 -13.65 -8.39 4.74
C GLU A 106 -14.18 -8.61 3.32
N ARG A 107 -15.48 -8.85 3.22
CA ARG A 107 -16.12 -9.15 1.93
C ARG A 107 -15.99 -8.01 0.93
N GLY A 108 -15.39 -8.29 -0.22
CA GLY A 108 -15.22 -7.35 -1.33
C GLY A 108 -14.12 -6.31 -1.08
N ALA A 109 -13.29 -6.49 -0.04
CA ALA A 109 -12.16 -5.62 0.21
C ALA A 109 -11.13 -5.71 -0.91
N GLN A 110 -10.69 -4.56 -1.38
CA GLN A 110 -9.70 -4.42 -2.43
C GLN A 110 -8.63 -3.41 -2.02
N GLY A 111 -7.41 -3.62 -2.53
CA GLY A 111 -6.36 -2.62 -2.54
C GLY A 111 -5.98 -2.29 -3.98
N THR A 112 -5.29 -1.19 -4.18
CA THR A 112 -4.75 -0.81 -5.49
C THR A 112 -3.25 -0.67 -5.36
N ALA A 113 -2.50 -1.48 -6.12
CA ALA A 113 -1.05 -1.35 -6.23
C ALA A 113 -0.71 -0.41 -7.38
N ASP A 114 0.12 0.59 -7.15
CA ASP A 114 0.45 1.61 -8.15
C ASP A 114 1.14 0.99 -9.37
N CYS A 115 2.07 0.07 -9.12
CA CYS A 115 2.81 -0.60 -10.19
C CYS A 115 3.19 -2.02 -9.79
N ILE A 116 2.94 -2.98 -10.69
CA ILE A 116 3.43 -4.35 -10.60
C ILE A 116 4.18 -4.67 -11.89
N ILE A 117 5.42 -5.14 -11.78
CA ILE A 117 6.22 -5.62 -12.89
C ILE A 117 6.40 -7.14 -12.72
N VAL A 118 5.98 -7.93 -13.69
CA VAL A 118 6.26 -9.36 -13.75
C VAL A 118 7.28 -9.59 -14.87
N ALA A 119 8.43 -10.13 -14.52
CA ALA A 119 9.55 -10.36 -15.40
C ALA A 119 9.83 -11.86 -15.56
N GLU A 120 9.46 -12.42 -16.71
CA GLU A 120 9.65 -13.83 -17.04
C GLU A 120 10.96 -14.04 -17.78
N PHE A 121 11.83 -14.83 -17.20
CA PHE A 121 13.06 -15.32 -17.82
C PHE A 121 12.87 -16.76 -18.35
N SER A 122 13.95 -17.38 -18.82
CA SER A 122 13.87 -18.77 -19.32
C SER A 122 13.45 -19.77 -18.24
N ASP A 123 13.95 -19.59 -17.03
CA ASP A 123 13.93 -20.60 -15.98
C ASP A 123 13.30 -20.10 -14.68
N TYR A 124 12.94 -18.82 -14.59
CA TYR A 124 12.38 -18.22 -13.40
C TYR A 124 11.55 -16.96 -13.73
N VAL A 125 10.76 -16.55 -12.77
CA VAL A 125 9.97 -15.31 -12.81
C VAL A 125 10.30 -14.47 -11.58
N ASP A 126 10.56 -13.19 -11.80
CA ASP A 126 10.69 -12.19 -10.74
C ASP A 126 9.48 -11.25 -10.76
N MET A 127 9.10 -10.72 -9.61
CA MET A 127 8.02 -9.75 -9.49
C MET A 127 8.48 -8.54 -8.66
N ASP A 128 8.19 -7.35 -9.16
CA ASP A 128 8.29 -6.12 -8.36
C ASP A 128 6.90 -5.58 -8.08
N VAL A 129 6.66 -5.17 -6.85
CA VAL A 129 5.48 -4.39 -6.45
C VAL A 129 6.00 -3.07 -5.93
N ILE A 130 5.65 -1.97 -6.61
CA ILE A 130 6.17 -0.63 -6.31
C ILE A 130 5.02 0.27 -5.94
N ASP A 131 5.16 0.96 -4.82
CA ASP A 131 4.21 1.94 -4.30
C ASP A 131 4.89 3.32 -4.28
N ALA A 132 4.26 4.31 -4.91
CA ALA A 132 4.74 5.67 -4.97
C ALA A 132 4.27 6.47 -3.74
N LYS A 133 5.15 7.29 -3.20
CA LYS A 133 4.82 8.17 -2.07
C LYS A 133 5.21 9.60 -2.40
N PHE A 134 4.22 10.47 -2.56
CA PHE A 134 4.43 11.88 -2.90
C PHE A 134 4.51 12.81 -1.66
N GLY A 135 4.50 12.24 -0.46
CA GLY A 135 4.65 12.97 0.81
C GLY A 135 6.12 13.14 1.24
N PHE A 136 6.32 13.92 2.33
CA PHE A 136 7.65 14.22 2.90
C PHE A 136 8.06 13.26 4.02
N VAL A 137 7.12 12.52 4.61
CA VAL A 137 7.43 11.60 5.72
C VAL A 137 8.06 10.34 5.12
N PRO A 138 9.31 10.01 5.47
CA PRO A 138 9.98 8.82 4.95
C PRO A 138 9.17 7.54 5.22
N VAL A 139 9.04 6.70 4.19
CA VAL A 139 8.36 5.42 4.24
C VAL A 139 9.36 4.30 3.98
N ASP A 140 9.41 3.34 4.89
CA ASP A 140 10.23 2.14 4.74
C ASP A 140 9.54 1.14 3.80
N PRO A 141 10.25 0.45 2.89
CA PRO A 141 9.66 -0.58 2.04
C PRO A 141 9.22 -1.84 2.81
N ASN A 142 9.47 -1.91 4.12
CA ASN A 142 9.04 -3.00 5.00
C ASN A 142 7.66 -2.75 5.66
N THR A 143 6.80 -1.93 5.06
CA THR A 143 5.46 -1.65 5.61
C THR A 143 4.49 -2.80 5.40
N ALA A 144 3.44 -2.83 6.23
CA ALA A 144 2.34 -3.78 6.07
C ALA A 144 1.55 -3.54 4.77
N GLN A 145 1.42 -2.29 4.35
CA GLN A 145 0.76 -1.92 3.08
C GLN A 145 1.38 -2.64 1.89
N ILE A 146 2.68 -2.47 1.66
CA ILE A 146 3.35 -3.04 0.48
C ILE A 146 3.41 -4.57 0.55
N LYS A 147 3.54 -5.16 1.76
CA LYS A 147 3.46 -6.61 1.95
C LYS A 147 2.07 -7.17 1.63
N LEU A 148 1.00 -6.44 1.98
CA LEU A 148 -0.37 -6.83 1.58
C LEU A 148 -0.53 -6.81 0.07
N TYR A 149 0.01 -5.79 -0.61
CA TYR A 149 0.00 -5.74 -2.07
C TYR A 149 0.85 -6.86 -2.66
N GLY A 150 2.02 -7.14 -2.10
CA GLY A 150 2.87 -8.25 -2.52
C GLY A 150 2.16 -9.60 -2.39
N LEU A 151 1.55 -9.88 -1.25
CA LEU A 151 0.78 -11.11 -1.04
C LEU A 151 -0.40 -11.23 -1.98
N ALA A 152 -1.18 -10.16 -2.13
CA ALA A 152 -2.34 -10.16 -3.03
C ALA A 152 -1.94 -10.31 -4.50
N ALA A 153 -0.78 -9.76 -4.90
CA ALA A 153 -0.21 -9.97 -6.23
C ALA A 153 0.26 -11.43 -6.43
N VAL A 154 0.93 -12.02 -5.44
CA VAL A 154 1.29 -13.45 -5.47
C VAL A 154 0.03 -14.30 -5.67
N LEU A 155 -1.00 -14.11 -4.85
CA LEU A 155 -2.26 -14.85 -4.95
C LEU A 155 -2.96 -14.66 -6.30
N LYS A 156 -2.85 -13.46 -6.89
CA LYS A 156 -3.41 -13.17 -8.22
C LYS A 156 -2.69 -13.93 -9.34
N TYR A 157 -1.37 -14.02 -9.27
CA TYR A 157 -0.54 -14.54 -10.37
C TYR A 157 -0.04 -15.99 -10.14
N GLN A 158 -0.23 -16.57 -8.95
CA GLN A 158 0.30 -17.89 -8.56
C GLN A 158 -0.15 -19.06 -9.45
N LEU A 159 -1.28 -18.95 -10.15
CA LEU A 159 -1.73 -19.97 -11.09
C LEU A 159 -0.93 -19.97 -12.40
N LEU A 160 -0.19 -18.90 -12.69
CA LEU A 160 0.59 -18.71 -13.90
C LEU A 160 2.09 -18.77 -13.62
N HIS A 161 2.51 -18.36 -12.41
CA HIS A 161 3.91 -18.14 -12.08
C HIS A 161 4.25 -18.65 -10.69
N ASP A 162 5.44 -19.24 -10.58
CA ASP A 162 6.16 -19.47 -9.33
C ASP A 162 7.30 -18.44 -9.26
N PHE A 163 7.24 -17.54 -8.28
CA PHE A 163 8.15 -16.40 -8.21
C PHE A 163 9.44 -16.78 -7.49
N ARG A 164 10.57 -16.62 -8.19
CA ARG A 164 11.90 -16.77 -7.61
C ARG A 164 12.22 -15.66 -6.61
N ARG A 165 11.88 -14.42 -6.98
CA ARG A 165 12.07 -13.22 -6.15
C ARG A 165 10.87 -12.32 -6.25
N ILE A 166 10.53 -11.73 -5.11
CA ILE A 166 9.51 -10.69 -5.00
C ILE A 166 10.18 -9.48 -4.36
N ASN A 167 10.26 -8.39 -5.10
CA ASN A 167 10.80 -7.13 -4.61
C ASN A 167 9.64 -6.21 -4.26
N LEU A 168 9.60 -5.77 -3.02
CA LEU A 168 8.63 -4.78 -2.53
C LEU A 168 9.33 -3.43 -2.45
N GLY A 169 8.85 -2.46 -3.22
CA GLY A 169 9.54 -1.20 -3.43
C GLY A 169 8.71 0.03 -3.06
N ILE A 170 9.39 1.02 -2.49
CA ILE A 170 8.85 2.36 -2.30
C ILE A 170 9.67 3.34 -3.15
N PHE A 171 8.97 4.18 -3.92
CA PHE A 171 9.56 5.34 -4.56
C PHE A 171 8.99 6.62 -3.94
N GLN A 172 9.86 7.44 -3.39
CA GLN A 172 9.48 8.66 -2.69
C GLN A 172 10.37 9.83 -3.11
N PRO A 173 10.04 10.54 -4.22
CA PRO A 173 10.92 11.53 -4.84
C PRO A 173 11.25 12.73 -3.95
N LYS A 174 10.41 13.05 -2.96
CA LYS A 174 10.71 14.11 -1.97
C LYS A 174 11.69 13.69 -0.88
N VAL A 175 12.07 12.42 -0.84
CA VAL A 175 13.00 11.86 0.16
C VAL A 175 14.25 11.29 -0.49
N SER A 176 14.09 10.59 -1.62
CA SER A 176 15.17 9.97 -2.38
C SER A 176 14.81 9.90 -3.86
N ASP A 177 15.80 10.01 -4.72
CA ASP A 177 15.69 9.85 -6.17
C ASP A 177 15.79 8.38 -6.62
N THR A 178 15.96 7.46 -5.68
CA THR A 178 16.12 6.03 -5.95
C THR A 178 14.99 5.20 -5.35
N LEU A 179 14.63 4.10 -6.05
CA LEU A 179 13.75 3.06 -5.53
C LEU A 179 14.42 2.35 -4.35
N SER A 180 13.69 2.28 -3.23
CA SER A 180 14.09 1.49 -2.06
C SER A 180 13.34 0.17 -2.08
N PHE A 181 14.06 -0.97 -2.05
CA PHE A 181 13.46 -2.31 -2.09
C PHE A 181 13.81 -3.15 -0.88
N ILE A 182 12.89 -4.05 -0.54
CA ILE A 182 13.19 -5.29 0.19
C ILE A 182 12.87 -6.48 -0.71
N GLU A 183 13.69 -7.53 -0.65
CA GLU A 183 13.40 -8.81 -1.27
C GLU A 183 12.70 -9.72 -0.24
N VAL A 184 11.64 -10.37 -0.67
CA VAL A 184 10.87 -11.33 0.16
C VAL A 184 10.54 -12.58 -0.66
N SER A 185 10.32 -13.67 0.03
CA SER A 185 9.78 -14.91 -0.56
C SER A 185 8.25 -14.97 -0.47
N SER A 186 7.64 -15.83 -1.28
CA SER A 186 6.22 -16.13 -1.16
C SER A 186 5.87 -16.68 0.23
N ASP A 187 6.74 -17.51 0.82
CA ASP A 187 6.53 -18.09 2.15
C ASP A 187 6.50 -17.01 3.24
N GLU A 188 7.40 -16.03 3.18
CA GLU A 188 7.39 -14.91 4.12
C GLU A 188 6.10 -14.10 4.01
N LEU A 189 5.59 -13.90 2.78
CA LEU A 189 4.32 -13.23 2.56
C LEU A 189 3.13 -14.05 3.07
N TYR A 190 3.13 -15.38 2.93
CA TYR A 190 2.09 -16.23 3.51
C TYR A 190 2.11 -16.21 5.04
N VAL A 191 3.29 -16.24 5.67
CA VAL A 191 3.42 -16.09 7.13
C VAL A 191 2.90 -14.72 7.60
N PHE A 192 3.22 -13.66 6.86
CA PHE A 192 2.68 -12.33 7.11
C PHE A 192 1.15 -12.32 6.95
N GLY A 193 0.62 -12.93 5.89
CA GLY A 193 -0.81 -13.03 5.61
C GLY A 193 -1.59 -13.70 6.75
N ALA A 194 -1.05 -14.76 7.36
CA ALA A 194 -1.67 -15.41 8.51
C ALA A 194 -1.84 -14.43 9.71
N LYS A 195 -0.82 -13.61 9.98
CA LYS A 195 -0.89 -12.56 11.02
C LYS A 195 -1.93 -11.49 10.69
N VAL A 196 -1.99 -11.10 9.41
CA VAL A 196 -3.02 -10.16 8.93
C VAL A 196 -4.40 -10.72 9.13
N THR A 197 -4.64 -11.98 8.77
CA THR A 197 -5.94 -12.64 8.92
C THR A 197 -6.40 -12.65 10.38
N GLU A 198 -5.50 -12.96 11.31
CA GLU A 198 -5.82 -12.95 12.75
C GLU A 198 -6.20 -11.54 13.25
N ALA A 199 -5.37 -10.53 12.94
CA ALA A 199 -5.62 -9.16 13.35
C ALA A 199 -6.88 -8.58 12.69
N ALA A 200 -7.10 -8.89 11.41
CA ALA A 200 -8.29 -8.48 10.67
C ALA A 200 -9.57 -9.08 11.25
N ALA A 201 -9.56 -10.37 11.61
CA ALA A 201 -10.69 -11.03 12.25
C ALA A 201 -11.08 -10.34 13.57
N LEU A 202 -10.07 -9.96 14.38
CA LEU A 202 -10.31 -9.18 15.59
C LEU A 202 -10.93 -7.81 15.27
N SER A 203 -10.32 -7.05 14.34
CA SER A 203 -10.82 -5.71 13.99
C SER A 203 -12.24 -5.77 13.43
N LEU A 204 -12.56 -6.76 12.58
CA LEU A 204 -13.90 -6.96 12.04
C LEU A 204 -14.92 -7.30 13.13
N SER A 205 -14.54 -8.08 14.15
CA SER A 205 -15.42 -8.41 15.28
C SER A 205 -15.78 -7.19 16.13
N LEU A 206 -14.95 -6.15 16.10
CA LEU A 206 -15.16 -4.90 16.84
C LEU A 206 -16.00 -3.87 16.07
N ARG A 207 -16.35 -4.18 14.82
CA ARG A 207 -17.13 -3.27 13.98
C ARG A 207 -18.52 -3.02 14.56
N GLY A 208 -18.83 -1.74 14.81
CA GLY A 208 -20.08 -1.35 15.44
C GLY A 208 -20.15 -1.58 16.97
N ASP A 209 -19.08 -2.09 17.58
CA ASP A 209 -19.00 -2.32 19.01
C ASP A 209 -18.30 -1.15 19.71
N VAL A 210 -19.02 -0.48 20.60
CA VAL A 210 -18.47 0.61 21.45
C VAL A 210 -17.50 0.10 22.51
N THR A 211 -17.43 -1.22 22.76
CA THR A 211 -16.48 -1.84 23.70
C THR A 211 -15.10 -2.06 23.08
N ALA A 212 -14.88 -1.64 21.83
CA ALA A 212 -13.58 -1.66 21.16
C ALA A 212 -12.43 -0.96 21.93
N LEU A 213 -12.76 -0.27 23.01
CA LEU A 213 -11.82 0.47 23.87
C LEU A 213 -10.72 -0.43 24.48
N SER A 214 -11.01 -1.70 24.77
CA SER A 214 -10.03 -2.66 25.30
C SER A 214 -8.98 -3.09 24.26
N HIS A 215 -9.22 -2.79 22.97
CA HIS A 215 -8.36 -3.14 21.86
C HIS A 215 -7.68 -1.92 21.22
N LEU A 216 -7.68 -0.79 21.96
CA LEU A 216 -6.95 0.42 21.58
C LEU A 216 -5.52 0.35 22.12
N VAL A 217 -4.57 0.51 21.23
CA VAL A 217 -3.14 0.51 21.55
C VAL A 217 -2.55 1.86 21.13
N PRO A 218 -2.43 2.84 22.07
CA PRO A 218 -1.86 4.14 21.76
C PRO A 218 -0.36 4.01 21.48
N GLY A 219 0.14 4.87 20.59
CA GLY A 219 1.56 4.94 20.26
C GLY A 219 1.84 5.98 19.19
N GLU A 220 3.09 6.38 19.05
CA GLU A 220 3.50 7.47 18.17
C GLU A 220 3.09 7.22 16.71
N LYS A 221 3.35 6.02 16.19
CA LYS A 221 3.07 5.67 14.78
C LYS A 221 1.57 5.62 14.51
N GLN A 222 0.85 4.73 15.20
CA GLN A 222 -0.57 4.46 14.94
C GLN A 222 -1.50 5.61 15.32
N CYS A 223 -1.09 6.52 16.23
CA CYS A 223 -1.88 7.68 16.59
C CYS A 223 -1.58 8.93 15.76
N ARG A 224 -0.47 8.95 15.01
CA ARG A 224 -0.02 10.15 14.28
C ARG A 224 -1.11 10.72 13.36
N PHE A 225 -1.75 9.86 12.57
CA PHE A 225 -2.80 10.22 11.61
C PHE A 225 -4.18 9.66 11.99
N CYS A 226 -4.34 9.16 13.22
CA CYS A 226 -5.61 8.64 13.70
C CYS A 226 -6.66 9.75 13.79
N LYS A 227 -7.80 9.58 13.11
CA LYS A 227 -8.89 10.58 13.06
C LYS A 227 -9.51 10.83 14.43
N VAL A 228 -9.50 9.83 15.29
CA VAL A 228 -10.13 9.88 16.63
C VAL A 228 -9.13 10.13 17.77
N LYS A 229 -7.88 10.45 17.50
CA LYS A 229 -6.85 10.65 18.53
C LYS A 229 -7.23 11.68 19.59
N HIS A 230 -7.98 12.74 19.20
CA HIS A 230 -8.39 13.83 20.07
C HIS A 230 -9.43 13.41 21.15
N ARG A 231 -10.10 12.26 20.96
CA ARG A 231 -11.10 11.70 21.89
C ARG A 231 -10.80 10.25 22.28
N CYS A 232 -9.61 9.74 21.95
CA CYS A 232 -9.22 8.37 22.25
C CYS A 232 -8.97 8.20 23.76
N PRO A 233 -9.75 7.36 24.47
CA PRO A 233 -9.59 7.19 25.90
C PRO A 233 -8.29 6.49 26.27
N ALA A 234 -7.81 5.55 25.47
CA ALA A 234 -6.55 4.87 25.73
C ALA A 234 -5.36 5.82 25.59
N LEU A 235 -5.38 6.73 24.60
CA LEU A 235 -4.33 7.75 24.47
C LEU A 235 -4.37 8.73 25.65
N ALA A 236 -5.57 9.16 26.06
CA ALA A 236 -5.70 10.04 27.24
C ALA A 236 -5.14 9.38 28.51
N GLN A 237 -5.40 8.10 28.72
CA GLN A 237 -4.86 7.34 29.87
C GLN A 237 -3.33 7.18 29.77
N SER A 238 -2.80 6.90 28.57
CA SER A 238 -1.34 6.78 28.37
C SER A 238 -0.63 8.08 28.72
N VAL A 239 -1.13 9.23 28.23
CA VAL A 239 -0.55 10.55 28.54
C VAL A 239 -0.65 10.89 30.03
N ALA A 240 -1.77 10.55 30.68
CA ALA A 240 -1.94 10.79 32.11
C ALA A 240 -1.01 9.92 32.99
N ALA A 241 -0.55 8.78 32.49
CA ALA A 241 0.38 7.91 33.21
C ALA A 241 1.86 8.33 33.09
N GLU A 242 2.18 9.25 32.18
CA GLU A 242 3.54 9.79 31.98
C GLU A 242 3.79 11.07 32.78
N VAL A 243 2.78 11.63 33.45
CA VAL A 243 2.81 12.83 34.28
C VAL A 243 2.81 12.46 35.76
#